data_6abad5a5012609d624ec3658102a71a0
#
_entry.id   6abad5a5012609d624ec3658102a71a0
#
_cell.length_a   1.000
_cell.length_b   1.000
_cell.length_c   1.000
_cell.angle_alpha   90.00
_cell.angle_beta   90.00
_cell.angle_gamma   90.00
#
_symmetry.space_group_name_H-M   'P 1'
#
loop_
_entity.id
_entity.type
_entity.pdbx_description
1 polymer ?
#
loop_
_entity_poly.entity_id
_entity_poly.type
_entity_poly.pdbx_seq_one_letter_code
_entity_poly.pdbx_strand_id
1 'polypeptide(L)'
;MEQNKTLCEFTNADSWVILSEIEQSIKRKIEAIGTPLKDWDIQINYGIKTGFNDAFIISTEKRNEILSNCRSDDERSRTEELIRPILRGRDIKRYSYDWANLWLINSHNGVKGRIPRINIEEYPAVKAHLDQYWTKIKNRADKGDTPYNLRNCAYLEDFSKPKIIYPETTQGAYFAYDERGGIMLDKTCFMIISDEAKFLQRILSSKLFEYAYKRIFSSIELGPCGYQYNKHAFIKLPVIYPDAGLRETINNSPLEEIDDIVRNLYKITEDEYVTIY
;
A
#
# COMPACT_ATOMS: atom_id res chain seq x y z
N MET A 1 -36.10 30.99 -5.88
CA MET A 1 -35.36 29.71 -5.76
C MET A 1 -34.73 29.43 -7.11
N GLU A 2 -33.48 29.86 -7.31
CA GLU A 2 -32.70 29.42 -8.47
C GLU A 2 -32.24 28.01 -8.21
N GLN A 3 -32.75 27.06 -8.99
CA GLN A 3 -32.27 25.69 -8.98
C GLN A 3 -30.86 25.67 -9.58
N ASN A 4 -29.86 25.27 -8.80
CA ASN A 4 -28.53 24.97 -9.29
C ASN A 4 -28.62 23.83 -10.32
N LYS A 5 -28.63 24.16 -11.60
CA LYS A 5 -28.59 23.19 -12.70
C LYS A 5 -27.12 22.90 -12.99
N THR A 6 -26.65 21.71 -12.64
CA THR A 6 -25.34 21.21 -13.06
C THR A 6 -25.51 20.54 -14.43
N LEU A 7 -24.81 21.03 -15.46
CA LEU A 7 -24.71 20.40 -16.76
C LEU A 7 -23.75 19.20 -16.65
N CYS A 8 -24.26 18.00 -16.80
CA CYS A 8 -23.45 16.78 -16.81
C CYS A 8 -23.26 16.30 -18.25
N GLU A 9 -22.03 16.22 -18.72
CA GLU A 9 -21.68 15.55 -19.97
C GLU A 9 -21.42 14.07 -19.73
N PHE A 10 -22.28 13.21 -20.27
CA PHE A 10 -22.16 11.75 -20.17
C PHE A 10 -21.49 11.20 -21.43
N THR A 11 -20.19 10.97 -21.37
CA THR A 11 -19.39 10.52 -22.52
C THR A 11 -19.18 9.02 -22.58
N ASN A 12 -19.45 8.27 -21.52
CA ASN A 12 -19.32 6.80 -21.48
C ASN A 12 -20.20 6.17 -20.37
N ALA A 13 -20.22 4.82 -20.30
CA ALA A 13 -21.01 4.02 -19.36
C ALA A 13 -20.32 3.77 -18.00
N ASP A 14 -19.22 4.47 -17.68
CA ASP A 14 -18.55 4.33 -16.40
C ASP A 14 -19.35 4.98 -15.25
N SER A 15 -19.03 4.62 -14.03
CA SER A 15 -19.69 5.13 -12.81
C SER A 15 -19.74 6.67 -12.79
N TRP A 16 -20.92 7.24 -12.64
CA TRP A 16 -21.15 8.68 -12.77
C TRP A 16 -20.93 9.38 -11.44
N VAL A 17 -20.03 10.36 -11.43
CA VAL A 17 -19.85 11.29 -10.34
C VAL A 17 -20.38 12.65 -10.82
N ILE A 18 -21.38 13.19 -10.11
CA ILE A 18 -21.89 14.54 -10.40
C ILE A 18 -20.88 15.53 -9.79
N LEU A 19 -20.13 16.20 -10.67
CA LEU A 19 -19.08 17.16 -10.29
C LEU A 19 -19.57 18.59 -10.43
N SER A 20 -19.24 19.43 -9.46
CA SER A 20 -19.39 20.89 -9.57
C SER A 20 -18.49 21.45 -10.68
N GLU A 21 -18.72 22.70 -11.11
CA GLU A 21 -17.88 23.35 -12.12
C GLU A 21 -16.41 23.42 -11.71
N ILE A 22 -16.13 23.65 -10.42
CA ILE A 22 -14.77 23.67 -9.86
C ILE A 22 -14.14 22.27 -9.94
N GLU A 23 -14.87 21.24 -9.54
CA GLU A 23 -14.37 19.85 -9.62
C GLU A 23 -14.13 19.41 -11.07
N GLN A 24 -14.98 19.81 -12.01
CA GLN A 24 -14.75 19.58 -13.44
C GLN A 24 -13.50 20.32 -13.95
N SER A 25 -13.25 21.55 -13.48
CA SER A 25 -12.04 22.29 -13.82
C SER A 25 -10.79 21.60 -13.29
N ILE A 26 -10.77 21.17 -12.01
CA ILE A 26 -9.67 20.40 -11.42
C ILE A 26 -9.43 19.11 -12.20
N LYS A 27 -10.50 18.37 -12.51
CA LYS A 27 -10.42 17.13 -13.31
C LYS A 27 -9.73 17.38 -14.65
N ARG A 28 -10.19 18.37 -15.42
CA ARG A 28 -9.58 18.71 -16.72
C ARG A 28 -8.09 19.04 -16.61
N LYS A 29 -7.68 19.76 -15.58
CA LYS A 29 -6.26 20.12 -15.35
C LYS A 29 -5.41 18.88 -15.04
N ILE A 30 -5.93 17.97 -14.21
CA ILE A 30 -5.24 16.70 -13.89
C ILE A 30 -5.12 15.85 -15.15
N GLU A 31 -6.21 15.67 -15.90
CA GLU A 31 -6.24 14.87 -17.12
C GLU A 31 -5.38 15.44 -18.26
N ALA A 32 -5.23 16.80 -18.34
CA ALA A 32 -4.48 17.45 -19.40
C ALA A 32 -2.98 17.14 -19.40
N ILE A 33 -2.39 16.89 -18.22
CA ILE A 33 -0.94 16.61 -18.10
C ILE A 33 -0.64 15.24 -17.50
N GLY A 34 -1.66 14.59 -16.93
CA GLY A 34 -1.52 13.29 -16.28
C GLY A 34 -1.58 12.12 -17.26
N THR A 35 -0.79 11.10 -16.98
CA THR A 35 -0.85 9.79 -17.61
C THR A 35 -1.51 8.83 -16.62
N PRO A 36 -2.56 8.07 -17.02
CA PRO A 36 -3.18 7.09 -16.14
C PRO A 36 -2.16 6.09 -15.59
N LEU A 37 -2.25 5.76 -14.31
CA LEU A 37 -1.30 4.84 -13.66
C LEU A 37 -1.24 3.46 -14.31
N LYS A 38 -2.30 3.03 -14.99
CA LYS A 38 -2.30 1.77 -15.77
C LYS A 38 -1.30 1.79 -16.95
N ASP A 39 -0.92 2.98 -17.41
CA ASP A 39 0.00 3.19 -18.54
C ASP A 39 1.44 3.47 -18.06
N TRP A 40 1.67 3.46 -16.74
CA TRP A 40 2.99 3.49 -16.12
C TRP A 40 3.56 2.08 -15.97
N ASP A 41 4.89 1.96 -15.93
CA ASP A 41 5.55 0.71 -15.53
C ASP A 41 5.47 0.54 -13.99
N ILE A 42 4.30 0.10 -13.53
CA ILE A 42 4.04 -0.14 -12.12
C ILE A 42 3.40 -1.51 -11.88
N GLN A 43 3.69 -2.09 -10.74
CA GLN A 43 3.02 -3.30 -10.25
C GLN A 43 2.33 -2.99 -8.93
N ILE A 44 1.02 -3.27 -8.85
CA ILE A 44 0.23 -3.09 -7.62
C ILE A 44 -0.15 -4.45 -7.07
N ASN A 45 0.35 -4.74 -5.88
CA ASN A 45 0.14 -5.99 -5.17
C ASN A 45 -0.41 -5.72 -3.76
N TYR A 46 -1.13 -6.69 -3.19
CA TYR A 46 -1.65 -6.61 -1.83
C TYR A 46 -0.74 -7.34 -0.83
N GLY A 47 -0.92 -7.06 0.46
CA GLY A 47 -0.15 -7.69 1.54
C GLY A 47 -0.50 -9.15 1.79
N ILE A 48 0.20 -9.77 2.73
CA ILE A 48 0.11 -11.19 3.05
C ILE A 48 -1.21 -11.51 3.77
N LYS A 49 -1.87 -12.57 3.34
CA LYS A 49 -3.00 -13.18 4.03
C LYS A 49 -2.53 -14.37 4.85
N THR A 50 -2.59 -14.26 6.17
CA THR A 50 -2.17 -15.35 7.08
C THR A 50 -3.25 -16.39 7.30
N GLY A 51 -4.52 -16.02 7.10
CA GLY A 51 -5.67 -16.85 7.46
C GLY A 51 -5.91 -16.99 8.97
N PHE A 52 -4.90 -16.69 9.80
CA PHE A 52 -5.01 -16.62 11.26
C PHE A 52 -3.86 -15.78 11.86
N ASN A 53 -4.12 -14.50 12.07
CA ASN A 53 -3.08 -13.53 12.45
C ASN A 53 -2.39 -13.89 13.79
N ASP A 54 -3.12 -14.36 14.78
CA ASP A 54 -2.57 -14.60 16.12
C ASP A 54 -1.41 -15.60 16.16
N ALA A 55 -1.35 -16.52 15.18
CA ALA A 55 -0.24 -17.47 15.07
C ALA A 55 0.95 -16.89 14.30
N PHE A 56 0.70 -16.02 13.30
CA PHE A 56 1.73 -15.62 12.34
C PHE A 56 2.21 -14.17 12.50
N ILE A 57 1.43 -13.31 13.19
CA ILE A 57 1.81 -11.93 13.49
C ILE A 57 2.06 -11.82 14.99
N ILE A 58 3.31 -11.62 15.36
CA ILE A 58 3.80 -11.69 16.74
C ILE A 58 4.41 -10.36 17.20
N SER A 59 4.45 -10.13 18.51
CA SER A 59 5.14 -8.99 19.10
C SER A 59 6.67 -9.18 19.11
N THR A 60 7.41 -8.11 19.40
CA THR A 60 8.86 -8.18 19.61
C THR A 60 9.24 -9.11 20.74
N GLU A 61 8.48 -9.12 21.83
CA GLU A 61 8.70 -10.00 22.99
C GLU A 61 8.58 -11.46 22.57
N LYS A 62 7.52 -11.80 21.83
CA LYS A 62 7.32 -13.16 21.31
C LYS A 62 8.39 -13.56 20.32
N ARG A 63 8.83 -12.65 19.44
CA ARG A 63 9.96 -12.89 18.55
C ARG A 63 11.22 -13.23 19.34
N ASN A 64 11.54 -12.44 20.36
CA ASN A 64 12.72 -12.66 21.20
C ASN A 64 12.64 -14.00 21.98
N GLU A 65 11.46 -14.36 22.47
CA GLU A 65 11.21 -15.66 23.08
C GLU A 65 11.48 -16.81 22.09
N ILE A 66 10.96 -16.74 20.87
CA ILE A 66 11.21 -17.76 19.83
C ILE A 66 12.70 -17.86 19.53
N LEU A 67 13.40 -16.72 19.36
CA LEU A 67 14.83 -16.70 19.09
C LEU A 67 15.67 -17.28 20.24
N SER A 68 15.25 -17.07 21.48
CA SER A 68 15.94 -17.63 22.66
C SER A 68 15.75 -19.15 22.78
N ASN A 69 14.69 -19.71 22.18
CA ASN A 69 14.39 -21.12 22.15
C ASN A 69 15.03 -21.88 20.98
N CYS A 70 15.76 -21.20 20.10
CA CYS A 70 16.53 -21.83 19.04
C CYS A 70 17.65 -22.71 19.63
N ARG A 71 17.87 -23.90 19.07
CA ARG A 71 18.78 -24.92 19.56
C ARG A 71 20.22 -24.71 19.16
N SER A 72 20.46 -23.87 18.15
CA SER A 72 21.78 -23.55 17.63
C SER A 72 21.81 -22.13 17.05
N ASP A 73 23.00 -21.57 16.88
CA ASP A 73 23.21 -20.28 16.24
C ASP A 73 22.72 -20.29 14.78
N ASP A 74 22.89 -21.40 14.08
CA ASP A 74 22.38 -21.57 12.71
C ASP A 74 20.86 -21.52 12.63
N GLU A 75 20.15 -22.20 13.56
CA GLU A 75 18.69 -22.09 13.64
C GLU A 75 18.27 -20.67 13.97
N ARG A 76 18.95 -20.03 14.91
CA ARG A 76 18.69 -18.66 15.32
C ARG A 76 18.83 -17.69 14.15
N SER A 77 19.92 -17.78 13.40
CA SER A 77 20.19 -16.91 12.23
C SER A 77 19.11 -17.08 11.16
N ARG A 78 18.75 -18.33 10.80
CA ARG A 78 17.67 -18.59 9.84
C ARG A 78 16.31 -18.10 10.35
N THR A 79 16.05 -18.21 11.64
CA THR A 79 14.79 -17.76 12.26
C THR A 79 14.71 -16.23 12.28
N GLU A 80 15.81 -15.54 12.50
CA GLU A 80 15.87 -14.08 12.39
C GLU A 80 15.55 -13.58 10.98
N GLU A 81 16.01 -14.28 9.94
CA GLU A 81 15.69 -13.97 8.54
C GLU A 81 14.24 -14.30 8.19
N LEU A 82 13.69 -15.37 8.79
CA LEU A 82 12.30 -15.78 8.56
C LEU A 82 11.29 -14.81 9.18
N ILE A 83 11.60 -14.23 10.34
CA ILE A 83 10.71 -13.35 11.07
C ILE A 83 10.97 -11.89 10.65
N ARG A 84 10.05 -11.32 9.86
CA ARG A 84 10.20 -10.02 9.21
C ARG A 84 9.28 -8.97 9.81
N PRO A 85 9.69 -7.69 9.86
CA PRO A 85 8.79 -6.61 10.30
C PRO A 85 7.57 -6.52 9.38
N ILE A 86 6.39 -6.26 9.97
CA ILE A 86 5.13 -6.14 9.21
C ILE A 86 4.40 -4.86 9.59
N LEU A 87 3.78 -4.23 8.57
CA LEU A 87 2.86 -3.09 8.73
C LEU A 87 1.42 -3.51 8.41
N ARG A 88 0.49 -2.86 9.10
CA ARG A 88 -0.95 -2.93 8.85
C ARG A 88 -1.42 -1.60 8.28
N GLY A 89 -2.58 -1.54 7.64
CA GLY A 89 -3.12 -0.32 7.07
C GLY A 89 -3.17 0.86 8.04
N ARG A 90 -3.53 0.61 9.31
CA ARG A 90 -3.59 1.65 10.37
C ARG A 90 -2.23 2.21 10.80
N ASP A 91 -1.15 1.51 10.49
CA ASP A 91 0.21 1.93 10.83
C ASP A 91 0.76 2.94 9.81
N ILE A 92 0.12 3.07 8.64
CA ILE A 92 0.56 3.94 7.55
C ILE A 92 0.03 5.35 7.75
N LYS A 93 0.88 6.35 7.52
CA LYS A 93 0.61 7.78 7.63
C LYS A 93 0.96 8.49 6.33
N ARG A 94 0.63 9.77 6.25
CA ARG A 94 1.10 10.61 5.15
C ARG A 94 2.62 10.70 5.18
N TYR A 95 3.28 10.27 4.11
CA TYR A 95 4.74 10.23 3.92
C TYR A 95 5.52 9.26 4.83
N SER A 96 4.90 8.63 5.83
CA SER A 96 5.58 7.84 6.86
C SER A 96 4.73 6.66 7.34
N TYR A 97 5.23 5.94 8.33
CA TYR A 97 4.48 4.92 9.06
C TYR A 97 4.92 4.87 10.53
N ASP A 98 4.01 4.46 11.39
CA ASP A 98 4.25 4.19 12.81
C ASP A 98 4.28 2.68 13.03
N TRP A 99 5.47 2.09 13.04
CA TRP A 99 5.60 0.65 13.21
C TRP A 99 5.21 0.22 14.63
N ALA A 100 4.24 -0.67 14.72
CA ALA A 100 3.71 -1.15 15.99
C ALA A 100 4.55 -2.27 16.64
N ASN A 101 5.80 -2.46 16.25
CA ASN A 101 6.69 -3.51 16.73
C ASN A 101 6.13 -4.93 16.52
N LEU A 102 5.46 -5.13 15.39
CA LEU A 102 4.92 -6.41 14.97
C LEU A 102 5.77 -7.07 13.91
N TRP A 103 5.79 -8.39 13.96
CA TRP A 103 6.61 -9.24 13.11
C TRP A 103 5.76 -10.34 12.48
N LEU A 104 6.04 -10.64 11.21
CA LEU A 104 5.45 -11.77 10.50
C LEU A 104 6.39 -12.97 10.58
N ILE A 105 5.90 -14.11 11.01
CA ILE A 105 6.53 -15.40 10.75
C ILE A 105 6.28 -15.72 9.27
N ASN A 106 7.26 -15.39 8.42
CA ASN A 106 7.14 -15.48 6.96
C ASN A 106 7.41 -16.92 6.46
N SER A 107 6.70 -17.89 7.02
CA SER A 107 6.77 -19.28 6.60
C SER A 107 6.07 -19.46 5.24
N HIS A 108 6.61 -18.87 4.20
CA HIS A 108 6.04 -18.82 2.85
C HIS A 108 5.98 -20.19 2.18
N ASN A 109 5.03 -20.33 1.24
CA ASN A 109 4.87 -21.55 0.43
C ASN A 109 5.80 -21.58 -0.79
N GLY A 110 6.76 -20.67 -0.85
CA GLY A 110 7.67 -20.52 -1.98
C GLY A 110 7.04 -19.91 -3.22
N VAL A 111 7.83 -19.88 -4.28
CA VAL A 111 7.42 -19.50 -5.63
C VAL A 111 7.88 -20.60 -6.59
N LYS A 112 6.94 -21.24 -7.26
CA LYS A 112 7.24 -22.41 -8.11
C LYS A 112 8.38 -22.12 -9.09
N GLY A 113 9.40 -22.96 -9.07
CA GLY A 113 10.57 -22.88 -9.95
C GLY A 113 11.61 -21.81 -9.57
N ARG A 114 11.38 -20.99 -8.50
CA ARG A 114 12.29 -19.91 -8.08
C ARG A 114 12.68 -19.98 -6.62
N ILE A 115 11.71 -20.05 -5.73
CA ILE A 115 11.93 -20.01 -4.28
C ILE A 115 11.34 -21.28 -3.68
N PRO A 116 12.14 -22.10 -2.97
CA PRO A 116 11.62 -23.28 -2.29
C PRO A 116 10.66 -22.87 -1.17
N ARG A 117 9.68 -23.75 -0.89
CA ARG A 117 8.80 -23.62 0.26
C ARG A 117 9.62 -23.74 1.55
N ILE A 118 9.26 -22.95 2.56
CA ILE A 118 9.83 -23.11 3.92
C ILE A 118 9.45 -24.49 4.47
N ASN A 119 10.46 -25.26 4.82
CA ASN A 119 10.30 -26.51 5.57
C ASN A 119 10.33 -26.19 7.06
N ILE A 120 9.19 -26.30 7.72
CA ILE A 120 9.05 -25.91 9.13
C ILE A 120 9.91 -26.76 10.08
N GLU A 121 10.28 -27.99 9.68
CA GLU A 121 11.13 -28.87 10.49
C GLU A 121 12.56 -28.34 10.67
N GLU A 122 12.98 -27.41 9.81
CA GLU A 122 14.25 -26.68 9.92
C GLU A 122 14.20 -25.51 10.92
N TYR A 123 13.03 -25.21 11.47
CA TYR A 123 12.76 -24.13 12.40
C TYR A 123 12.02 -24.63 13.66
N PRO A 124 12.63 -25.50 14.48
CA PRO A 124 11.97 -26.14 15.61
C PRO A 124 11.33 -25.18 16.60
N ALA A 125 11.97 -24.03 16.89
CA ALA A 125 11.43 -23.01 17.78
C ALA A 125 10.17 -22.34 17.22
N VAL A 126 10.15 -22.02 15.91
CA VAL A 126 8.98 -21.49 15.22
C VAL A 126 7.87 -22.53 15.16
N LYS A 127 8.21 -23.79 14.86
CA LYS A 127 7.24 -24.89 14.85
C LYS A 127 6.57 -25.05 16.20
N ALA A 128 7.34 -25.07 17.31
CA ALA A 128 6.80 -25.15 18.66
C ALA A 128 5.84 -24.02 18.99
N HIS A 129 6.09 -22.80 18.50
CA HIS A 129 5.15 -21.69 18.61
C HIS A 129 3.87 -21.95 17.80
N LEU A 130 3.98 -22.32 16.53
CA LEU A 130 2.82 -22.57 15.65
C LEU A 130 1.98 -23.77 16.12
N ASP A 131 2.59 -24.79 16.72
CA ASP A 131 1.89 -25.96 17.26
C ASP A 131 0.90 -25.58 18.36
N GLN A 132 1.12 -24.51 19.12
CA GLN A 132 0.17 -23.99 20.11
C GLN A 132 -1.17 -23.58 19.47
N TYR A 133 -1.14 -23.24 18.18
CA TYR A 133 -2.30 -22.84 17.37
C TYR A 133 -2.79 -23.92 16.42
N TRP A 134 -2.32 -25.17 16.55
CA TRP A 134 -2.56 -26.25 15.60
C TRP A 134 -4.03 -26.43 15.22
N THR A 135 -4.93 -26.41 16.19
CA THR A 135 -6.37 -26.58 15.97
C THR A 135 -6.97 -25.51 15.06
N LYS A 136 -6.37 -24.32 15.03
CA LYS A 136 -6.80 -23.16 14.19
C LYS A 136 -6.10 -23.17 12.84
N ILE A 137 -4.77 -23.34 12.83
CA ILE A 137 -3.99 -23.23 11.58
C ILE A 137 -4.22 -24.39 10.63
N LYS A 138 -4.49 -25.62 11.12
CA LYS A 138 -4.74 -26.78 10.26
C LYS A 138 -5.95 -26.63 9.34
N ASN A 139 -6.98 -25.89 9.77
CA ASN A 139 -8.25 -25.74 9.08
C ASN A 139 -8.44 -24.38 8.41
N ARG A 140 -7.45 -23.44 8.48
CA ARG A 140 -7.60 -22.12 7.89
C ARG A 140 -7.67 -22.19 6.36
N ALA A 141 -8.46 -21.30 5.75
CA ALA A 141 -8.65 -21.24 4.30
C ALA A 141 -7.40 -20.72 3.56
N ASP A 142 -6.75 -19.66 4.11
CA ASP A 142 -5.57 -19.05 3.51
C ASP A 142 -4.28 -19.72 3.99
N LYS A 143 -4.06 -21.00 3.64
CA LYS A 143 -2.82 -21.74 3.89
C LYS A 143 -2.14 -22.13 2.59
N GLY A 144 -0.84 -22.47 2.70
CA GLY A 144 -0.07 -23.09 1.63
C GLY A 144 -0.27 -24.61 1.58
N ASP A 145 0.74 -25.35 1.14
CA ASP A 145 0.72 -26.80 1.00
C ASP A 145 0.62 -27.51 2.36
N THR A 146 1.14 -26.89 3.40
CA THR A 146 1.01 -27.38 4.78
C THR A 146 0.31 -26.35 5.67
N PRO A 147 -0.25 -26.76 6.83
CA PRO A 147 -0.82 -25.83 7.80
C PRO A 147 0.18 -24.80 8.34
N TYR A 148 1.47 -25.07 8.29
CA TYR A 148 2.52 -24.13 8.74
C TYR A 148 2.85 -23.06 7.70
N ASN A 149 2.55 -23.31 6.42
CA ASN A 149 2.90 -22.38 5.36
C ASN A 149 1.81 -21.36 5.11
N LEU A 150 2.22 -20.11 4.87
CA LEU A 150 1.37 -19.05 4.37
C LEU A 150 0.89 -19.37 2.95
N ARG A 151 -0.22 -18.75 2.55
CA ARG A 151 -0.77 -18.87 1.19
C ARG A 151 0.27 -18.49 0.12
N ASN A 152 0.15 -19.09 -1.06
CA ASN A 152 0.97 -18.78 -2.23
C ASN A 152 0.95 -17.26 -2.53
N CYS A 153 2.15 -16.70 -2.73
CA CYS A 153 2.36 -15.33 -3.12
C CYS A 153 3.34 -15.28 -4.29
N ALA A 154 2.82 -15.04 -5.51
CA ALA A 154 3.64 -15.05 -6.72
C ALA A 154 4.66 -13.89 -6.80
N TYR A 155 4.41 -12.83 -6.04
CA TYR A 155 5.22 -11.61 -5.95
C TYR A 155 5.96 -11.49 -4.60
N LEU A 156 6.33 -12.60 -4.01
CA LEU A 156 7.01 -12.65 -2.71
C LEU A 156 8.30 -11.80 -2.69
N GLU A 157 9.02 -11.77 -3.81
CA GLU A 157 10.28 -11.02 -3.97
C GLU A 157 10.07 -9.50 -3.94
N ASP A 158 8.87 -9.03 -4.28
CA ASP A 158 8.55 -7.59 -4.31
C ASP A 158 8.59 -6.96 -2.91
N PHE A 159 8.37 -7.76 -1.85
CA PHE A 159 8.51 -7.25 -0.48
C PHE A 159 9.94 -6.80 -0.14
N SER A 160 10.94 -7.32 -0.83
CA SER A 160 12.35 -6.96 -0.62
C SER A 160 12.81 -5.77 -1.48
N LYS A 161 11.96 -5.27 -2.38
CA LYS A 161 12.26 -4.12 -3.24
C LYS A 161 11.84 -2.80 -2.59
N PRO A 162 12.43 -1.66 -2.98
CA PRO A 162 11.86 -0.35 -2.72
C PRO A 162 10.41 -0.28 -3.22
N LYS A 163 9.52 0.31 -2.41
CA LYS A 163 8.09 0.31 -2.73
C LYS A 163 7.31 1.39 -2.02
N ILE A 164 6.21 1.80 -2.63
CA ILE A 164 5.18 2.59 -1.94
C ILE A 164 4.28 1.62 -1.19
N ILE A 165 3.88 2.00 0.01
CA ILE A 165 2.95 1.26 0.86
C ILE A 165 1.75 2.16 1.15
N TYR A 166 0.53 1.63 1.00
CA TYR A 166 -0.69 2.37 1.31
C TYR A 166 -1.79 1.43 1.84
N PRO A 167 -2.72 1.94 2.69
CA PRO A 167 -3.84 1.16 3.20
C PRO A 167 -4.92 1.01 2.14
N GLU A 168 -5.63 -0.13 2.12
CA GLU A 168 -6.79 -0.33 1.26
C GLU A 168 -7.92 0.66 1.61
N THR A 169 -8.19 0.81 2.90
CA THR A 169 -9.19 1.74 3.44
C THR A 169 -8.49 2.81 4.26
N THR A 170 -8.84 4.07 4.03
CA THR A 170 -8.13 5.22 4.58
C THR A 170 -9.05 6.41 4.84
N GLN A 171 -8.57 7.39 5.60
CA GLN A 171 -9.21 8.69 5.79
C GLN A 171 -8.45 9.83 5.10
N GLY A 172 -7.22 9.59 4.64
CA GLY A 172 -6.36 10.55 3.98
C GLY A 172 -5.43 9.89 2.97
N ALA A 173 -4.66 10.68 2.24
CA ALA A 173 -3.65 10.22 1.29
C ALA A 173 -2.41 9.66 2.02
N TYR A 174 -2.56 8.48 2.59
CA TYR A 174 -1.53 7.83 3.40
C TYR A 174 -0.67 6.91 2.53
N PHE A 175 0.41 7.46 1.99
CA PHE A 175 1.41 6.73 1.21
C PHE A 175 2.77 6.87 1.90
N ALA A 176 3.36 5.74 2.30
CA ALA A 176 4.70 5.67 2.84
C ALA A 176 5.66 5.09 1.80
N TYR A 177 6.94 5.44 1.86
CA TYR A 177 7.97 4.89 0.98
C TYR A 177 8.94 4.03 1.79
N ASP A 178 8.99 2.73 1.47
CA ASP A 178 9.98 1.78 1.98
C ASP A 178 11.18 1.78 1.02
N GLU A 179 12.13 2.67 1.28
CA GLU A 179 13.31 2.87 0.42
C GLU A 179 14.24 1.66 0.38
N ARG A 180 14.38 0.98 1.51
CA ARG A 180 15.32 -0.16 1.64
C ARG A 180 14.69 -1.49 1.25
N GLY A 181 13.39 -1.54 1.20
CA GLY A 181 12.65 -2.79 1.09
C GLY A 181 12.70 -3.63 2.37
N GLY A 182 12.01 -4.76 2.35
CA GLY A 182 12.06 -5.72 3.43
C GLY A 182 10.93 -5.65 4.44
N ILE A 183 10.11 -4.61 4.42
CA ILE A 183 8.90 -4.53 5.22
C ILE A 183 7.82 -5.39 4.59
N MET A 184 7.26 -6.31 5.38
CA MET A 184 6.08 -7.10 5.02
C MET A 184 4.81 -6.30 5.28
N LEU A 185 3.74 -6.66 4.59
CA LEU A 185 2.44 -5.99 4.69
C LEU A 185 1.37 -7.01 5.01
N ASP A 186 0.42 -6.66 5.87
CA ASP A 186 -0.78 -7.46 6.07
C ASP A 186 -1.81 -7.22 4.95
N LYS A 187 -2.87 -8.02 4.96
CA LYS A 187 -3.95 -7.98 3.94
C LYS A 187 -4.68 -6.64 3.82
N THR A 188 -4.49 -5.71 4.76
CA THR A 188 -5.13 -4.38 4.76
C THR A 188 -4.32 -3.32 4.02
N CYS A 189 -3.17 -3.72 3.48
CA CYS A 189 -2.26 -2.86 2.75
C CYS A 189 -2.09 -3.31 1.31
N PHE A 190 -1.74 -2.33 0.46
CA PHE A 190 -1.22 -2.52 -0.88
C PHE A 190 0.20 -1.99 -0.99
N MET A 191 0.93 -2.44 -2.01
CA MET A 191 2.22 -1.89 -2.40
C MET A 191 2.25 -1.58 -3.89
N ILE A 192 3.03 -0.57 -4.25
CA ILE A 192 3.37 -0.23 -5.64
C ILE A 192 4.87 -0.38 -5.82
N ILE A 193 5.26 -1.19 -6.80
CA ILE A 193 6.64 -1.31 -7.26
C ILE A 193 6.77 -0.48 -8.52
N SER A 194 7.75 0.43 -8.55
CA SER A 194 8.08 1.28 -9.69
C SER A 194 9.46 1.90 -9.50
N ASP A 195 10.16 2.17 -10.60
CA ASP A 195 11.39 2.97 -10.57
C ASP A 195 11.13 4.43 -10.14
N GLU A 196 9.88 4.89 -10.35
CA GLU A 196 9.43 6.22 -9.95
C GLU A 196 8.72 6.24 -8.56
N ALA A 197 8.94 5.23 -7.73
CA ALA A 197 8.19 5.06 -6.48
C ALA A 197 8.30 6.27 -5.54
N LYS A 198 9.49 6.85 -5.35
CA LYS A 198 9.68 8.02 -4.48
C LYS A 198 8.93 9.25 -5.00
N PHE A 199 9.03 9.52 -6.31
CA PHE A 199 8.29 10.61 -6.96
C PHE A 199 6.78 10.41 -6.83
N LEU A 200 6.31 9.24 -7.22
CA LEU A 200 4.88 8.91 -7.23
C LEU A 200 4.28 8.98 -5.82
N GLN A 201 4.99 8.50 -4.80
CA GLN A 201 4.56 8.57 -3.42
C GLN A 201 4.31 10.03 -2.97
N ARG A 202 5.19 10.96 -3.34
CA ARG A 202 5.06 12.37 -2.96
C ARG A 202 3.86 13.03 -3.64
N ILE A 203 3.68 12.78 -4.94
CA ILE A 203 2.51 13.31 -5.68
C ILE A 203 1.21 12.74 -5.11
N LEU A 204 1.12 11.42 -4.93
CA LEU A 204 -0.09 10.77 -4.41
C LEU A 204 -0.43 11.17 -2.97
N SER A 205 0.57 11.57 -2.18
CA SER A 205 0.36 12.06 -0.80
C SER A 205 -0.07 13.53 -0.74
N SER A 206 -0.06 14.26 -1.86
CA SER A 206 -0.46 15.66 -1.87
C SER A 206 -1.97 15.82 -1.63
N LYS A 207 -2.37 16.98 -1.10
CA LYS A 207 -3.78 17.29 -0.85
C LYS A 207 -4.59 17.38 -2.14
N LEU A 208 -3.98 17.83 -3.25
CA LEU A 208 -4.64 17.79 -4.55
C LEU A 208 -5.06 16.37 -4.92
N PHE A 209 -4.16 15.39 -4.78
CA PHE A 209 -4.45 14.00 -5.13
C PHE A 209 -5.33 13.30 -4.12
N GLU A 210 -5.28 13.67 -2.84
CA GLU A 210 -6.26 13.25 -1.83
C GLU A 210 -7.67 13.68 -2.23
N TYR A 211 -7.85 14.97 -2.51
CA TYR A 211 -9.12 15.52 -2.93
C TYR A 211 -9.62 14.90 -4.23
N ALA A 212 -8.75 14.90 -5.25
CA ALA A 212 -9.09 14.41 -6.58
C ALA A 212 -9.51 12.93 -6.55
N TYR A 213 -8.76 12.07 -5.85
CA TYR A 213 -9.14 10.68 -5.74
C TYR A 213 -10.48 10.51 -5.01
N LYS A 214 -10.64 11.15 -3.86
CA LYS A 214 -11.83 11.04 -3.01
C LYS A 214 -13.09 11.58 -3.67
N ARG A 215 -13.01 12.71 -4.38
CA ARG A 215 -14.19 13.46 -4.89
C ARG A 215 -14.43 13.29 -6.38
N ILE A 216 -13.39 13.02 -7.17
CA ILE A 216 -13.46 13.08 -8.64
C ILE A 216 -13.30 11.71 -9.28
N PHE A 217 -12.30 10.91 -8.86
CA PHE A 217 -11.94 9.67 -9.52
C PHE A 217 -12.42 8.39 -8.82
N SER A 218 -12.84 8.47 -7.56
CA SER A 218 -13.41 7.34 -6.82
C SER A 218 -14.89 7.58 -6.52
N SER A 219 -15.68 6.51 -6.63
CA SER A 219 -17.10 6.54 -6.27
C SER A 219 -17.40 5.83 -4.94
N ILE A 220 -16.38 5.34 -4.23
CA ILE A 220 -16.55 4.54 -3.02
C ILE A 220 -16.22 5.38 -1.79
N GLU A 221 -17.25 5.87 -1.12
CA GLU A 221 -17.17 6.53 0.18
C GLU A 221 -17.51 5.52 1.30
N LEU A 222 -16.73 5.54 2.37
CA LEU A 222 -16.92 4.70 3.55
C LEU A 222 -17.17 5.58 4.78
N GLY A 223 -18.43 5.90 5.04
CA GLY A 223 -18.80 6.81 6.11
C GLY A 223 -18.34 8.26 5.88
N PRO A 224 -18.37 9.13 6.91
CA PRO A 224 -18.21 10.58 6.74
C PRO A 224 -16.85 11.04 6.20
N CYS A 225 -15.78 10.25 6.41
CA CYS A 225 -14.42 10.66 6.05
C CYS A 225 -13.62 9.55 5.38
N GLY A 226 -14.08 8.28 5.42
CA GLY A 226 -13.37 7.14 4.90
C GLY A 226 -13.58 6.94 3.40
N TYR A 227 -12.57 6.41 2.71
CA TYR A 227 -12.67 5.97 1.32
C TYR A 227 -11.74 4.77 1.08
N GLN A 228 -11.92 4.11 -0.07
CA GLN A 228 -11.17 2.93 -0.42
C GLN A 228 -10.37 3.15 -1.70
N TYR A 229 -9.11 2.78 -1.69
CA TYR A 229 -8.30 2.69 -2.90
C TYR A 229 -8.65 1.42 -3.67
N ASN A 230 -9.77 1.50 -4.41
CA ASN A 230 -10.17 0.43 -5.33
C ASN A 230 -9.18 0.38 -6.50
N LYS A 231 -8.58 -0.79 -6.75
CA LYS A 231 -7.57 -0.95 -7.80
C LYS A 231 -8.07 -0.48 -9.18
N HIS A 232 -9.33 -0.76 -9.54
CA HIS A 232 -9.89 -0.35 -10.84
C HIS A 232 -9.99 1.17 -11.02
N ALA A 233 -10.37 1.90 -9.97
CA ALA A 233 -10.39 3.35 -9.99
C ALA A 233 -8.96 3.91 -9.90
N PHE A 234 -8.15 3.35 -9.02
CA PHE A 234 -6.81 3.84 -8.74
C PHE A 234 -5.88 3.75 -9.96
N ILE A 235 -5.91 2.67 -10.73
CA ILE A 235 -5.08 2.54 -11.94
C ILE A 235 -5.48 3.51 -13.07
N LYS A 236 -6.68 4.10 -13.00
CA LYS A 236 -7.15 5.11 -13.97
C LYS A 236 -6.75 6.53 -13.55
N LEU A 237 -6.25 6.74 -12.33
CA LEU A 237 -5.87 8.06 -11.82
C LEU A 237 -4.74 8.64 -12.69
N PRO A 238 -4.97 9.82 -13.32
CA PRO A 238 -3.95 10.42 -14.18
C PRO A 238 -2.93 11.17 -13.30
N VAL A 239 -1.67 10.77 -13.39
CA VAL A 239 -0.55 11.41 -12.68
C VAL A 239 0.48 11.82 -13.71
N ILE A 240 1.07 13.02 -13.55
CA ILE A 240 2.13 13.48 -14.45
C ILE A 240 3.31 12.51 -14.40
N TYR A 241 3.74 12.03 -15.58
CA TYR A 241 4.96 11.24 -15.68
C TYR A 241 6.18 12.16 -15.65
N PRO A 242 7.18 11.94 -14.76
CA PRO A 242 8.27 12.89 -14.57
C PRO A 242 9.29 12.84 -15.72
N ASP A 243 9.72 14.00 -16.17
CA ASP A 243 11.05 14.13 -16.78
C ASP A 243 12.13 14.16 -15.69
N ALA A 244 13.40 14.23 -16.09
CA ALA A 244 14.53 14.22 -15.14
C ALA A 244 14.53 15.40 -14.18
N GLY A 245 14.19 16.60 -14.67
CA GLY A 245 14.17 17.82 -13.86
C GLY A 245 13.04 17.83 -12.82
N LEU A 246 11.83 17.43 -13.25
CA LEU A 246 10.67 17.32 -12.36
C LEU A 246 10.91 16.25 -11.29
N ARG A 247 11.46 15.09 -11.69
CA ARG A 247 11.84 14.01 -10.76
C ARG A 247 12.79 14.50 -9.68
N GLU A 248 13.86 15.18 -10.09
CA GLU A 248 14.85 15.72 -9.16
C GLU A 248 14.22 16.74 -8.22
N THR A 249 13.44 17.67 -8.74
CA THR A 249 12.73 18.68 -7.96
C THR A 249 11.83 18.04 -6.89
N ILE A 250 10.91 17.16 -7.31
CA ILE A 250 9.97 16.51 -6.37
C ILE A 250 10.71 15.64 -5.35
N ASN A 251 11.69 14.86 -5.77
CA ASN A 251 12.39 13.93 -4.88
C ASN A 251 13.28 14.61 -3.83
N ASN A 252 13.74 15.83 -4.07
CA ASN A 252 14.66 16.55 -3.19
C ASN A 252 13.99 17.69 -2.40
N SER A 253 12.78 18.10 -2.77
CA SER A 253 12.06 19.16 -2.03
C SER A 253 11.68 18.70 -0.62
N PRO A 254 11.62 19.62 0.35
CA PRO A 254 11.01 19.36 1.66
C PRO A 254 9.56 18.86 1.52
N LEU A 255 9.12 18.00 2.43
CA LEU A 255 7.76 17.41 2.35
C LEU A 255 6.65 18.45 2.52
N GLU A 256 6.90 19.50 3.28
CA GLU A 256 6.02 20.65 3.51
C GLU A 256 5.78 21.49 2.25
N GLU A 257 6.69 21.47 1.28
CA GLU A 257 6.59 22.21 0.03
C GLU A 257 5.87 21.43 -1.09
N ILE A 258 5.66 20.13 -0.93
CA ILE A 258 5.10 19.28 -1.98
C ILE A 258 3.71 19.73 -2.41
N ASP A 259 2.86 20.15 -1.48
CA ASP A 259 1.51 20.62 -1.80
C ASP A 259 1.54 21.85 -2.71
N ASP A 260 2.43 22.81 -2.43
CA ASP A 260 2.59 24.03 -3.24
C ASP A 260 3.21 23.75 -4.61
N ILE A 261 4.21 22.86 -4.66
CA ILE A 261 4.81 22.44 -5.93
C ILE A 261 3.76 21.76 -6.81
N VAL A 262 2.98 20.83 -6.25
CA VAL A 262 1.92 20.12 -6.97
C VAL A 262 0.82 21.08 -7.41
N ARG A 263 0.41 22.03 -6.55
CA ARG A 263 -0.53 23.11 -6.90
C ARG A 263 -0.08 23.86 -8.14
N ASN A 264 1.18 24.31 -8.15
CA ASN A 264 1.75 25.08 -9.26
C ASN A 264 1.86 24.24 -10.53
N LEU A 265 2.30 22.98 -10.41
CA LEU A 265 2.45 22.02 -11.50
C LEU A 265 1.14 21.78 -12.26
N TYR A 266 0.03 21.62 -11.52
CA TYR A 266 -1.30 21.43 -12.07
C TYR A 266 -2.08 22.74 -12.29
N LYS A 267 -1.44 23.90 -12.09
CA LYS A 267 -2.02 25.24 -12.29
C LYS A 267 -3.35 25.43 -11.55
N ILE A 268 -3.41 24.95 -10.31
CA ILE A 268 -4.59 25.09 -9.46
C ILE A 268 -4.76 26.55 -9.04
N THR A 269 -5.92 27.14 -9.36
CA THR A 269 -6.25 28.53 -9.03
C THR A 269 -6.56 28.71 -7.54
N GLU A 270 -6.70 29.96 -7.09
CA GLU A 270 -7.03 30.24 -5.68
C GLU A 270 -8.41 29.67 -5.28
N ASP A 271 -9.42 29.84 -6.14
CA ASP A 271 -10.77 29.31 -5.87
C ASP A 271 -10.80 27.79 -5.78
N GLU A 272 -10.06 27.11 -6.68
CA GLU A 272 -9.88 25.64 -6.64
C GLU A 272 -9.10 25.23 -5.39
N TYR A 273 -8.08 25.98 -5.02
CA TYR A 273 -7.29 25.73 -3.82
C TYR A 273 -8.14 25.77 -2.55
N VAL A 274 -8.97 26.81 -2.38
CA VAL A 274 -9.91 26.91 -1.24
C VAL A 274 -10.89 25.73 -1.19
N THR A 275 -11.23 25.14 -2.34
CA THR A 275 -12.11 23.99 -2.41
C THR A 275 -11.39 22.68 -1.98
N ILE A 276 -10.09 22.59 -2.24
CA ILE A 276 -9.24 21.42 -1.91
C ILE A 276 -8.87 21.41 -0.42
N TYR A 277 -8.67 22.58 0.19
CA TYR A 277 -8.17 22.76 1.56
C TYR A 277 -9.24 23.22 2.53
#